data_5d1795828bfcfce2bede63cfcb1c8f0e
#
_entry.id   5d1795828bfcfce2bede63cfcb1c8f0e
#
_cell.length_a   1.000
_cell.length_b   1.000
_cell.length_c   1.000
_cell.angle_alpha   90.00
_cell.angle_beta   90.00
_cell.angle_gamma   90.00
#
_symmetry.space_group_name_H-M   'P 1'
#
loop_
_entity.id
_entity.type
_entity.pdbx_description
1 polymer ?
#
loop_
_entity_poly.entity_id
_entity_poly.type
_entity_poly.pdbx_seq_one_letter_code
_entity_poly.pdbx_strand_id
1 'polypeptide(L)'
;KSAKNHPMTIEGCVVRISDIVGYIGRDIEDSINLGLFDRNDLPENITKVLGNDNKDIINTIVTDIIDNSYNKPYITMSEEVFTALKELKKFNAENIYSKSLTSEEIEYYRQGMNKIYTRYLNDLENNNKDSIIYKIFLNTQSEKYLKETSKKRQVIDFIAGMTDDMFHQEIEI
;
A
#
# COMPACT_ATOMS: atom_id res chain seq x y z
N LYS A 1 -11.22 10.65 15.37
CA LYS A 1 -9.99 11.47 15.13
C LYS A 1 -8.84 10.46 15.19
N SER A 2 -8.33 10.00 14.03
CA SER A 2 -7.12 9.17 14.03
C SER A 2 -5.96 10.01 14.56
N ALA A 3 -5.27 9.52 15.58
CA ALA A 3 -4.02 10.11 16.00
C ALA A 3 -3.11 10.16 14.76
N LYS A 4 -2.60 11.33 14.42
CA LYS A 4 -1.59 11.47 13.36
C LYS A 4 -0.33 10.79 13.87
N ASN A 5 -0.11 9.55 13.46
CA ASN A 5 1.12 8.83 13.73
C ASN A 5 2.25 9.51 12.95
N HIS A 6 3.02 10.37 13.62
CA HIS A 6 4.25 10.91 13.07
C HIS A 6 5.40 9.96 13.42
N PRO A 7 6.33 9.71 12.48
CA PRO A 7 7.56 8.99 12.81
C PRO A 7 8.32 9.72 13.93
N MET A 8 8.93 8.96 14.84
CA MET A 8 9.64 9.52 15.99
C MET A 8 11.06 10.01 15.64
N THR A 9 11.59 9.61 14.49
CA THR A 9 12.94 9.98 14.03
C THR A 9 12.89 10.67 12.68
N ILE A 10 13.94 11.42 12.36
CA ILE A 10 14.08 12.10 11.06
C ILE A 10 14.16 11.06 9.93
N GLU A 11 14.88 9.97 10.14
CA GLU A 11 14.98 8.87 9.18
C GLU A 11 13.60 8.25 8.90
N GLY A 12 12.80 8.08 9.94
CA GLY A 12 11.41 7.62 9.79
C GLY A 12 10.55 8.58 8.97
N CYS A 13 10.77 9.90 9.10
CA CYS A 13 10.13 10.91 8.26
C CYS A 13 10.56 10.80 6.80
N VAL A 14 11.87 10.59 6.55
CA VAL A 14 12.40 10.37 5.19
C VAL A 14 11.79 9.12 4.58
N VAL A 15 11.79 7.99 5.27
CA VAL A 15 11.18 6.75 4.77
C VAL A 15 9.71 6.95 4.41
N ARG A 16 8.95 7.60 5.29
CA ARG A 16 7.53 7.84 5.05
C ARG A 16 7.25 8.71 3.82
N ILE A 17 8.02 9.77 3.62
CA ILE A 17 7.81 10.63 2.44
C ILE A 17 8.30 9.96 1.17
N SER A 18 9.42 9.22 1.23
CA SER A 18 9.95 8.48 0.09
C SER A 18 8.97 7.41 -0.41
N ASP A 19 8.26 6.73 0.50
CA ASP A 19 7.20 5.80 0.16
C ASP A 19 6.10 6.50 -0.67
N ILE A 20 5.61 7.65 -0.21
CA ILE A 20 4.59 8.43 -0.93
C ILE A 20 5.08 8.88 -2.30
N VAL A 21 6.30 9.43 -2.37
CA VAL A 21 6.89 9.95 -3.62
C VAL A 21 7.14 8.82 -4.61
N GLY A 22 7.50 7.62 -4.12
CA GLY A 22 7.80 6.46 -4.95
C GLY A 22 6.60 5.94 -5.75
N TYR A 23 5.37 6.03 -5.21
CA TYR A 23 4.20 5.50 -5.90
C TYR A 23 3.31 6.57 -6.56
N ILE A 24 3.25 7.80 -6.01
CA ILE A 24 2.17 8.74 -6.36
C ILE A 24 2.12 9.13 -7.84
N GLY A 25 3.27 9.34 -8.46
CA GLY A 25 3.37 9.62 -9.89
C GLY A 25 3.31 8.34 -10.73
N ARG A 26 3.78 7.21 -10.19
CA ARG A 26 3.74 5.93 -10.87
C ARG A 26 2.31 5.45 -11.07
N ASP A 27 1.46 5.58 -10.05
CA ASP A 27 0.05 5.21 -10.12
C ASP A 27 -0.70 5.99 -11.22
N ILE A 28 -0.30 7.24 -11.47
CA ILE A 28 -0.84 8.04 -12.58
C ILE A 28 -0.47 7.42 -13.93
N GLU A 29 0.80 7.09 -14.15
CA GLU A 29 1.26 6.49 -15.40
C GLU A 29 0.57 5.16 -15.67
N ASP A 30 0.49 4.32 -14.66
CA ASP A 30 -0.15 3.01 -14.76
C ASP A 30 -1.65 3.15 -15.03
N SER A 31 -2.32 4.14 -14.43
CA SER A 31 -3.74 4.41 -14.64
C SER A 31 -4.05 4.96 -16.04
N ILE A 32 -3.17 5.81 -16.60
CA ILE A 32 -3.27 6.26 -17.98
C ILE A 32 -3.10 5.09 -18.95
N ASN A 33 -2.11 4.20 -18.68
CA ASN A 33 -1.89 3.01 -19.49
C ASN A 33 -3.10 2.04 -19.46
N LEU A 34 -3.81 1.99 -18.33
CA LEU A 34 -5.07 1.24 -18.18
C LEU A 34 -6.30 1.94 -18.75
N GLY A 35 -6.16 3.17 -19.25
CA GLY A 35 -7.27 3.95 -19.82
C GLY A 35 -8.31 4.44 -18.80
N LEU A 36 -7.93 4.58 -17.53
CA LEU A 36 -8.83 5.07 -16.48
C LEU A 36 -9.11 6.57 -16.59
N PHE A 37 -8.14 7.33 -17.09
CA PHE A 37 -8.26 8.77 -17.42
C PHE A 37 -7.13 9.18 -18.37
N ASP A 38 -7.24 10.39 -18.98
CA ASP A 38 -6.21 10.98 -19.83
C ASP A 38 -5.29 11.89 -19.02
N ARG A 39 -4.04 12.06 -19.46
CA ARG A 39 -3.08 12.98 -18.83
C ARG A 39 -3.59 14.40 -18.72
N ASN A 40 -4.39 14.85 -19.70
CA ASN A 40 -4.99 16.18 -19.70
C ASN A 40 -6.08 16.37 -18.65
N ASP A 41 -6.54 15.28 -18.00
CA ASP A 41 -7.52 15.36 -16.90
C ASP A 41 -6.85 15.73 -15.56
N LEU A 42 -5.49 15.71 -15.50
CA LEU A 42 -4.77 16.18 -14.34
C LEU A 42 -5.01 17.69 -14.12
N PRO A 43 -5.42 18.11 -12.89
CA PRO A 43 -5.68 19.51 -12.62
C PRO A 43 -4.46 20.40 -12.84
N GLU A 44 -4.69 21.53 -13.54
CA GLU A 44 -3.62 22.46 -13.95
C GLU A 44 -2.84 23.05 -12.77
N ASN A 45 -3.48 23.26 -11.64
CA ASN A 45 -2.86 23.72 -10.40
C ASN A 45 -1.86 22.69 -9.81
N ILE A 46 -2.03 21.41 -10.11
CA ILE A 46 -1.08 20.35 -9.73
C ILE A 46 0.07 20.31 -10.73
N THR A 47 -0.24 20.22 -12.03
CA THR A 47 0.77 20.06 -13.07
C THR A 47 1.70 21.26 -13.22
N LYS A 48 1.24 22.48 -12.94
CA LYS A 48 2.07 23.68 -12.91
C LYS A 48 3.13 23.67 -11.81
N VAL A 49 2.84 23.03 -10.68
CA VAL A 49 3.74 22.99 -9.52
C VAL A 49 4.62 21.75 -9.55
N LEU A 50 4.02 20.57 -9.73
CA LEU A 50 4.73 19.29 -9.61
C LEU A 50 5.31 18.78 -10.93
N GLY A 51 4.82 19.27 -12.06
CA GLY A 51 5.12 18.70 -13.37
C GLY A 51 4.04 17.77 -13.87
N ASN A 52 4.22 17.26 -15.09
CA ASN A 52 3.18 16.56 -15.82
C ASN A 52 3.41 15.04 -15.96
N ASP A 53 4.57 14.55 -15.61
CA ASP A 53 4.92 13.13 -15.63
C ASP A 53 5.56 12.68 -14.31
N ASN A 54 5.69 11.36 -14.14
CA ASN A 54 6.25 10.77 -12.93
C ASN A 54 7.66 11.29 -12.61
N LYS A 55 8.49 11.53 -13.64
CA LYS A 55 9.87 12.01 -13.47
C LYS A 55 9.89 13.43 -12.91
N ASP A 56 9.08 14.31 -13.48
CA ASP A 56 8.97 15.71 -13.05
C ASP A 56 8.41 15.80 -11.64
N ILE A 57 7.35 15.04 -11.33
CA ILE A 57 6.72 14.99 -10.01
C ILE A 57 7.75 14.58 -8.95
N ILE A 58 8.48 13.49 -9.17
CA ILE A 58 9.51 13.00 -8.25
C ILE A 58 10.62 14.05 -8.08
N ASN A 59 11.14 14.57 -9.19
CA ASN A 59 12.24 15.55 -9.17
C ASN A 59 11.86 16.81 -8.41
N THR A 60 10.67 17.37 -8.68
CA THR A 60 10.18 18.58 -8.01
C THR A 60 10.03 18.35 -6.50
N ILE A 61 9.36 17.27 -6.08
CA ILE A 61 9.12 17.01 -4.66
C ILE A 61 10.45 16.74 -3.93
N VAL A 62 11.34 15.93 -4.50
CA VAL A 62 12.62 15.58 -3.87
C VAL A 62 13.52 16.80 -3.74
N THR A 63 13.65 17.61 -4.80
CA THR A 63 14.45 18.83 -4.78
C THR A 63 13.91 19.83 -3.74
N ASP A 64 12.60 20.06 -3.75
CA ASP A 64 11.97 20.98 -2.78
C ASP A 64 12.16 20.51 -1.33
N ILE A 65 12.04 19.21 -1.05
CA ILE A 65 12.29 18.66 0.29
C ILE A 65 13.75 18.88 0.70
N ILE A 66 14.71 18.63 -0.19
CA ILE A 66 16.14 18.83 0.09
C ILE A 66 16.40 20.30 0.41
N ASP A 67 15.94 21.22 -0.44
CA ASP A 67 16.16 22.67 -0.27
C ASP A 67 15.54 23.19 1.02
N ASN A 68 14.36 22.71 1.38
CA ASN A 68 13.65 23.14 2.57
C ASN A 68 14.10 22.46 3.87
N SER A 69 14.74 21.28 3.80
CA SER A 69 15.16 20.49 4.96
C SER A 69 16.65 20.57 5.25
N TYR A 70 17.49 21.01 4.30
CA TYR A 70 18.94 21.02 4.45
C TYR A 70 19.38 21.82 5.68
N ASN A 71 20.24 21.23 6.51
CA ASN A 71 20.70 21.79 7.79
C ASN A 71 19.59 22.08 8.83
N LYS A 72 18.40 21.45 8.71
CA LYS A 72 17.34 21.59 9.70
C LYS A 72 17.12 20.25 10.47
N PRO A 73 16.67 20.32 11.73
CA PRO A 73 16.39 19.12 12.53
C PRO A 73 15.01 18.51 12.22
N TYR A 74 14.47 18.71 11.03
CA TYR A 74 13.18 18.17 10.57
C TYR A 74 13.13 18.10 9.05
N ILE A 75 12.24 17.25 8.54
CA ILE A 75 11.95 17.13 7.11
C ILE A 75 10.70 17.97 6.80
N THR A 76 10.81 18.84 5.81
CA THR A 76 9.72 19.71 5.36
C THR A 76 9.81 19.98 3.85
N MET A 77 8.76 20.54 3.31
CA MET A 77 8.67 21.04 1.93
C MET A 77 8.02 22.43 1.94
N SER A 78 8.09 23.14 0.83
CA SER A 78 7.38 24.40 0.66
C SER A 78 5.88 24.21 0.76
N GLU A 79 5.15 25.27 1.14
CA GLU A 79 3.69 25.25 1.23
C GLU A 79 3.04 24.99 -0.14
N GLU A 80 3.66 25.49 -1.20
CA GLU A 80 3.19 25.30 -2.58
C GLU A 80 3.25 23.83 -3.00
N VAL A 81 4.41 23.18 -2.84
CA VAL A 81 4.61 21.76 -3.16
C VAL A 81 3.78 20.88 -2.23
N PHE A 82 3.68 21.21 -0.95
CA PHE A 82 2.83 20.47 0.00
C PHE A 82 1.35 20.49 -0.40
N THR A 83 0.85 21.66 -0.79
CA THR A 83 -0.55 21.82 -1.22
C THR A 83 -0.81 21.03 -2.50
N ALA A 84 0.06 21.16 -3.52
CA ALA A 84 -0.07 20.44 -4.77
C ALA A 84 0.01 18.91 -4.56
N LEU A 85 0.91 18.43 -3.70
CA LEU A 85 1.02 17.00 -3.36
C LEU A 85 -0.25 16.49 -2.64
N LYS A 86 -0.83 17.29 -1.75
CA LYS A 86 -2.07 16.95 -1.06
C LYS A 86 -3.25 16.84 -2.04
N GLU A 87 -3.32 17.76 -3.00
CA GLU A 87 -4.35 17.74 -4.04
C GLU A 87 -4.14 16.58 -5.01
N LEU A 88 -2.90 16.26 -5.38
CA LEU A 88 -2.57 15.09 -6.18
C LEU A 88 -2.99 13.78 -5.50
N LYS A 89 -2.72 13.64 -4.19
CA LYS A 89 -3.21 12.50 -3.40
C LYS A 89 -4.73 12.39 -3.39
N LYS A 90 -5.42 13.51 -3.31
CA LYS A 90 -6.89 13.54 -3.37
C LYS A 90 -7.37 13.12 -4.76
N PHE A 91 -6.76 13.64 -5.82
CA PHE A 91 -7.08 13.27 -7.20
C PHE A 91 -6.90 11.77 -7.44
N ASN A 92 -5.77 11.19 -7.02
CA ASN A 92 -5.53 9.74 -7.14
C ASN A 92 -6.57 8.93 -6.35
N ALA A 93 -6.94 9.38 -5.13
CA ALA A 93 -7.96 8.70 -4.34
C ALA A 93 -9.33 8.66 -5.04
N GLU A 94 -9.72 9.77 -5.68
CA GLU A 94 -11.03 9.92 -6.32
C GLU A 94 -11.09 9.32 -7.73
N ASN A 95 -9.98 9.30 -8.46
CA ASN A 95 -9.95 8.90 -9.87
C ASN A 95 -9.25 7.56 -10.15
N ILE A 96 -8.39 7.11 -9.26
CA ILE A 96 -7.68 5.84 -9.39
C ILE A 96 -8.25 4.82 -8.39
N TYR A 97 -8.02 5.05 -7.09
CA TYR A 97 -8.28 4.01 -6.09
C TYR A 97 -9.76 3.73 -5.85
N SER A 98 -10.64 4.77 -6.01
CA SER A 98 -12.09 4.57 -5.88
C SER A 98 -12.71 3.87 -7.09
N LYS A 99 -12.00 3.82 -8.23
CA LYS A 99 -12.49 3.23 -9.49
C LYS A 99 -11.78 1.94 -9.87
N SER A 100 -10.74 1.54 -9.12
CA SER A 100 -9.90 0.40 -9.45
C SER A 100 -10.59 -0.96 -9.32
N LEU A 101 -11.64 -1.04 -8.48
CA LEU A 101 -12.41 -2.26 -8.28
C LEU A 101 -13.90 -1.96 -8.30
N THR A 102 -14.66 -2.82 -8.95
CA THR A 102 -16.13 -2.81 -8.90
C THR A 102 -16.62 -3.34 -7.56
N SER A 103 -17.88 -3.06 -7.21
CA SER A 103 -18.51 -3.61 -5.99
C SER A 103 -18.53 -5.14 -6.00
N GLU A 104 -18.67 -5.76 -7.17
CA GLU A 104 -18.67 -7.21 -7.35
C GLU A 104 -17.29 -7.81 -7.09
N GLU A 105 -16.22 -7.17 -7.58
CA GLU A 105 -14.84 -7.59 -7.32
C GLU A 105 -14.48 -7.44 -5.84
N ILE A 106 -14.88 -6.33 -5.20
CA ILE A 106 -14.68 -6.16 -3.75
C ILE A 106 -15.35 -7.27 -2.96
N GLU A 107 -16.58 -7.64 -3.33
CA GLU A 107 -17.31 -8.72 -2.66
C GLU A 107 -16.69 -10.09 -2.93
N TYR A 108 -16.23 -10.35 -4.15
CA TYR A 108 -15.47 -11.55 -4.50
C TYR A 108 -14.21 -11.72 -3.63
N TYR A 109 -13.39 -10.66 -3.52
CA TYR A 109 -12.19 -10.72 -2.66
C TYR A 109 -12.55 -10.87 -1.18
N ARG A 110 -13.61 -10.21 -0.71
CA ARG A 110 -14.08 -10.35 0.68
C ARG A 110 -14.49 -11.77 1.00
N GLN A 111 -15.28 -12.39 0.12
CA GLN A 111 -15.71 -13.79 0.29
C GLN A 111 -14.53 -14.74 0.20
N GLY A 112 -13.62 -14.52 -0.75
CA GLY A 112 -12.39 -15.29 -0.88
C GLY A 112 -11.52 -15.22 0.39
N MET A 113 -11.26 -14.04 0.91
CA MET A 113 -10.52 -13.85 2.17
C MET A 113 -11.17 -14.59 3.33
N ASN A 114 -12.49 -14.50 3.47
CA ASN A 114 -13.22 -15.18 4.53
C ASN A 114 -13.16 -16.72 4.37
N LYS A 115 -13.28 -17.23 3.14
CA LYS A 115 -13.17 -18.67 2.85
C LYS A 115 -11.79 -19.19 3.23
N ILE A 116 -10.73 -18.54 2.78
CA ILE A 116 -9.34 -18.90 3.06
C ILE A 116 -9.07 -18.83 4.57
N TYR A 117 -9.46 -17.74 5.22
CA TYR A 117 -9.30 -17.56 6.66
C TYR A 117 -9.97 -18.68 7.46
N THR A 118 -11.22 -18.98 7.16
CA THR A 118 -11.99 -20.01 7.87
C THR A 118 -11.39 -21.39 7.69
N ARG A 119 -10.98 -21.73 6.46
CA ARG A 119 -10.33 -23.01 6.13
C ARG A 119 -9.03 -23.20 6.92
N TYR A 120 -8.12 -22.23 6.85
CA TYR A 120 -6.83 -22.37 7.53
C TYR A 120 -6.93 -22.27 9.04
N LEU A 121 -7.89 -21.51 9.57
CA LEU A 121 -8.15 -21.51 11.01
C LEU A 121 -8.61 -22.89 11.47
N ASN A 122 -9.51 -23.52 10.75
CA ASN A 122 -9.99 -24.87 11.03
C ASN A 122 -8.85 -25.90 10.93
N ASP A 123 -7.97 -25.78 9.93
CA ASP A 123 -6.78 -26.63 9.80
C ASP A 123 -5.85 -26.50 11.02
N LEU A 124 -5.63 -25.29 11.53
CA LEU A 124 -4.84 -25.07 12.72
C LEU A 124 -5.52 -25.60 13.98
N GLU A 125 -6.83 -25.43 14.10
CA GLU A 125 -7.60 -25.93 15.25
C GLU A 125 -7.59 -27.45 15.35
N ASN A 126 -7.65 -28.13 14.19
CA ASN A 126 -7.64 -29.60 14.10
C ASN A 126 -6.23 -30.19 13.93
N ASN A 127 -5.16 -29.36 13.97
CA ASN A 127 -3.76 -29.78 13.79
C ASN A 127 -3.54 -30.55 12.46
N ASN A 128 -4.19 -30.15 11.39
CA ASN A 128 -4.03 -30.72 10.05
C ASN A 128 -2.66 -30.38 9.48
N LYS A 129 -1.65 -31.22 9.75
CA LYS A 129 -0.26 -31.04 9.32
C LYS A 129 -0.06 -31.13 7.82
N ASP A 130 -1.01 -31.70 7.10
CA ASP A 130 -0.97 -31.78 5.64
C ASP A 130 -1.41 -30.49 4.95
N SER A 131 -1.99 -29.56 5.71
CA SER A 131 -2.37 -28.25 5.19
C SER A 131 -1.16 -27.42 4.75
N ILE A 132 -1.38 -26.63 3.69
CA ILE A 132 -0.34 -25.82 3.06
C ILE A 132 0.23 -24.75 4.02
N ILE A 133 -0.57 -24.25 4.95
CA ILE A 133 -0.12 -23.29 5.98
C ILE A 133 1.00 -23.87 6.84
N TYR A 134 0.96 -25.17 7.16
CA TYR A 134 2.05 -25.83 7.88
C TYR A 134 3.27 -25.99 7.01
N LYS A 135 3.09 -26.44 5.74
CA LYS A 135 4.18 -26.81 4.84
C LYS A 135 5.04 -25.61 4.42
N ILE A 136 4.41 -24.49 4.08
CA ILE A 136 5.14 -23.36 3.50
C ILE A 136 5.31 -22.16 4.43
N PHE A 137 4.54 -22.07 5.53
CA PHE A 137 4.60 -20.94 6.43
C PHE A 137 5.04 -21.32 7.85
N LEU A 138 4.26 -22.15 8.57
CA LEU A 138 4.56 -22.41 9.98
C LEU A 138 5.89 -23.17 10.20
N ASN A 139 6.27 -24.06 9.27
CA ASN A 139 7.54 -24.78 9.35
C ASN A 139 8.77 -23.87 9.23
N THR A 140 8.61 -22.64 8.72
CA THR A 140 9.69 -21.66 8.60
C THR A 140 9.75 -20.67 9.76
N GLN A 141 8.75 -20.71 10.66
CA GLN A 141 8.66 -19.77 11.77
C GLN A 141 9.50 -20.19 12.97
N SER A 142 9.92 -19.18 13.76
CA SER A 142 10.65 -19.45 15.02
C SER A 142 9.76 -20.10 16.07
N GLU A 143 10.36 -20.88 16.97
CA GLU A 143 9.62 -21.45 18.11
C GLU A 143 8.92 -20.40 18.98
N LYS A 144 9.54 -19.23 19.13
CA LYS A 144 8.95 -18.11 19.85
C LYS A 144 7.65 -17.64 19.18
N TYR A 145 7.68 -17.43 17.86
CA TYR A 145 6.48 -17.03 17.10
C TYR A 145 5.36 -18.06 17.25
N LEU A 146 5.68 -19.35 17.10
CA LEU A 146 4.69 -20.44 17.21
C LEU A 146 4.05 -20.54 18.60
N LYS A 147 4.79 -20.22 19.68
CA LYS A 147 4.30 -20.27 21.05
C LYS A 147 3.52 -19.02 21.48
N GLU A 148 3.97 -17.84 21.04
CA GLU A 148 3.43 -16.55 21.49
C GLU A 148 2.32 -16.01 20.59
N THR A 149 2.18 -16.51 19.33
CA THR A 149 1.23 -16.00 18.37
C THR A 149 -0.03 -16.87 18.31
N SER A 150 -1.20 -16.23 18.46
CA SER A 150 -2.48 -16.96 18.39
C SER A 150 -2.71 -17.56 17.00
N LYS A 151 -3.43 -18.69 16.93
CA LYS A 151 -3.80 -19.35 15.66
C LYS A 151 -4.47 -18.38 14.68
N LYS A 152 -5.38 -17.52 15.14
CA LYS A 152 -6.01 -16.48 14.34
C LYS A 152 -4.99 -15.54 13.70
N ARG A 153 -4.01 -15.09 14.47
CA ARG A 153 -2.96 -14.20 13.97
C ARG A 153 -2.03 -14.92 13.00
N GLN A 154 -1.68 -16.17 13.26
CA GLN A 154 -0.88 -17.01 12.34
C GLN A 154 -1.55 -17.13 10.97
N VAL A 155 -2.88 -17.33 10.92
CA VAL A 155 -3.64 -17.36 9.67
C VAL A 155 -3.62 -16.00 8.95
N ILE A 156 -3.79 -14.90 9.68
CA ILE A 156 -3.72 -13.55 9.10
C ILE A 156 -2.35 -13.29 8.50
N ASP A 157 -1.27 -13.61 9.23
CA ASP A 157 0.11 -13.42 8.74
C ASP A 157 0.41 -14.30 7.52
N PHE A 158 -0.14 -15.51 7.47
CA PHE A 158 -0.04 -16.40 6.30
C PHE A 158 -0.75 -15.78 5.07
N ILE A 159 -1.99 -15.31 5.23
CA ILE A 159 -2.75 -14.68 4.13
C ILE A 159 -2.05 -13.41 3.65
N ALA A 160 -1.54 -12.59 4.58
CA ALA A 160 -0.82 -11.36 4.23
C ALA A 160 0.49 -11.62 3.45
N GLY A 161 1.04 -12.81 3.52
CA GLY A 161 2.23 -13.23 2.76
C GLY A 161 1.92 -13.93 1.43
N MET A 162 0.65 -14.10 1.06
CA MET A 162 0.28 -14.70 -0.22
C MET A 162 0.55 -13.74 -1.38
N THR A 163 0.95 -14.31 -2.52
CA THR A 163 0.88 -13.60 -3.81
C THR A 163 -0.55 -13.61 -4.34
N ASP A 164 -0.86 -12.74 -5.29
CA ASP A 164 -2.18 -12.71 -5.94
C ASP A 164 -2.51 -14.05 -6.60
N ASP A 165 -1.54 -14.66 -7.31
CA ASP A 165 -1.72 -15.97 -7.92
C ASP A 165 -2.06 -17.06 -6.89
N MET A 166 -1.34 -17.07 -5.76
CA MET A 166 -1.61 -18.02 -4.69
C MET A 166 -2.99 -17.80 -4.09
N PHE A 167 -3.39 -16.54 -3.87
CA PHE A 167 -4.71 -16.21 -3.36
C PHE A 167 -5.82 -16.71 -4.28
N HIS A 168 -5.70 -16.49 -5.60
CA HIS A 168 -6.68 -17.00 -6.56
C HIS A 168 -6.76 -18.52 -6.57
N GLN A 169 -5.63 -19.23 -6.55
CA GLN A 169 -5.61 -20.69 -6.46
C GLN A 169 -6.32 -21.20 -5.20
N GLU A 170 -6.07 -20.53 -4.05
CA GLU A 170 -6.63 -20.92 -2.76
C GLU A 170 -8.14 -20.63 -2.63
N ILE A 171 -8.69 -19.68 -3.38
CA ILE A 171 -10.15 -19.47 -3.43
C ILE A 171 -10.86 -20.58 -4.20
N GLU A 172 -10.25 -21.14 -5.23
CA GLU A 172 -10.85 -22.16 -6.09
C GLU A 172 -10.98 -23.53 -5.42
N ILE A 173 -10.20 -23.81 -4.39
CA ILE A 173 -10.25 -25.04 -3.57
C ILE A 173 -11.37 -24.94 -2.53
#